data_2167fe0e97d951aa699f110ac2abfe3f
#
_entry.id   2167fe0e97d951aa699f110ac2abfe3f
#
_cell.length_a   1.000
_cell.length_b   1.000
_cell.length_c   1.000
_cell.angle_alpha   90.00
_cell.angle_beta   90.00
_cell.angle_gamma   90.00
#
_symmetry.space_group_name_H-M   'P 1'
#
loop_
_entity.id
_entity.type
_entity.pdbx_description
1 polymer ?
#
loop_
_entity_poly.entity_id
_entity_poly.type
_entity_poly.pdbx_seq_one_letter_code
_entity_poly.pdbx_strand_id
1 'polypeptide(L)'
;MKILVTGGAGFIGGTVALRLVETGHKPLIYDDLSHSSREMVPAGIDFVEGGLQDRRLLEQIFEDACRSGEPFGGVLHFAAFIEAAESMEKPEKYFRNNTAGTLSLLEAMLAAGPRKLVFSSTAAVYGEPEEVPIPEDARLLPTNAYGESKLLAEHMLDWMNKIHGLRYASLRYFNVAGAPEGNDGITRGEAHEPESHLIPLVLDVALGRRAAIKIYGDDYPTTDGTCIRDYIHVSDLADAHLLALNALENHDRMICNLGNGRGFSVQEVIESARRVTGHPIPAELHPRRPGDPAVLVASSEKAVRELGWKPRYTDLDEILRTAWEWHQKRY
;
A
#
# COMPACT_ATOMS: atom_id res chain seq x y z
N MET A 1 9.52 -16.87 -11.70
CA MET A 1 8.14 -17.41 -11.83
C MET A 1 7.21 -16.31 -12.34
N LYS A 2 6.03 -16.70 -12.89
CA LYS A 2 5.02 -15.75 -13.33
C LYS A 2 4.16 -15.33 -12.12
N ILE A 3 3.89 -14.04 -11.94
CA ILE A 3 3.17 -13.47 -10.79
C ILE A 3 2.07 -12.54 -11.31
N LEU A 4 0.83 -12.72 -10.82
CA LEU A 4 -0.25 -11.77 -11.08
C LEU A 4 -0.16 -10.61 -10.08
N VAL A 5 -0.15 -9.37 -10.58
CA VAL A 5 -0.15 -8.14 -9.76
C VAL A 5 -1.44 -7.38 -10.04
N THR A 6 -2.43 -7.50 -9.17
CA THR A 6 -3.65 -6.71 -9.30
C THR A 6 -3.45 -5.32 -8.71
N GLY A 7 -4.00 -4.28 -9.34
CA GLY A 7 -3.70 -2.89 -8.96
C GLY A 7 -2.27 -2.45 -9.34
N GLY A 8 -1.69 -3.12 -10.35
CA GLY A 8 -0.29 -2.92 -10.75
C GLY A 8 -0.03 -1.63 -11.55
N ALA A 9 -1.06 -0.93 -12.00
CA ALA A 9 -0.92 0.41 -12.56
C ALA A 9 -0.83 1.50 -11.48
N GLY A 10 -1.19 1.19 -10.22
CA GLY A 10 -1.07 2.08 -9.08
C GLY A 10 0.37 2.26 -8.58
N PHE A 11 0.56 3.17 -7.61
CA PHE A 11 1.86 3.52 -7.03
C PHE A 11 2.62 2.31 -6.48
N ILE A 12 2.02 1.62 -5.50
CA ILE A 12 2.66 0.48 -4.81
C ILE A 12 2.77 -0.73 -5.75
N GLY A 13 1.66 -1.13 -6.39
CA GLY A 13 1.64 -2.31 -7.25
C GLY A 13 2.60 -2.23 -8.43
N GLY A 14 2.72 -1.05 -9.05
CA GLY A 14 3.68 -0.84 -10.13
C GLY A 14 5.15 -0.84 -9.68
N THR A 15 5.43 -0.31 -8.48
CA THR A 15 6.76 -0.41 -7.87
C THR A 15 7.13 -1.85 -7.58
N VAL A 16 6.19 -2.63 -7.04
CA VAL A 16 6.39 -4.06 -6.79
C VAL A 16 6.56 -4.84 -8.11
N ALA A 17 5.81 -4.49 -9.16
CA ALA A 17 5.95 -5.13 -10.47
C ALA A 17 7.34 -4.89 -11.07
N LEU A 18 7.91 -3.68 -10.95
CA LEU A 18 9.30 -3.39 -11.34
C LEU A 18 10.28 -4.22 -10.51
N ARG A 19 10.09 -4.28 -9.20
CA ARG A 19 10.96 -5.05 -8.31
C ARG A 19 10.94 -6.55 -8.61
N LEU A 20 9.78 -7.09 -9.02
CA LEU A 20 9.66 -8.47 -9.51
C LEU A 20 10.52 -8.71 -10.76
N VAL A 21 10.52 -7.79 -11.73
CA VAL A 21 11.37 -7.89 -12.93
C VAL A 21 12.85 -7.90 -12.55
N GLU A 22 13.29 -6.97 -11.70
CA GLU A 22 14.67 -6.88 -11.22
C GLU A 22 15.16 -8.16 -10.54
N THR A 23 14.24 -8.90 -9.90
CA THR A 23 14.53 -10.17 -9.22
C THR A 23 14.30 -11.42 -10.09
N GLY A 24 14.09 -11.24 -11.42
CA GLY A 24 13.97 -12.32 -12.39
C GLY A 24 12.61 -13.01 -12.43
N HIS A 25 11.57 -12.35 -11.91
CA HIS A 25 10.18 -12.80 -12.05
C HIS A 25 9.52 -12.19 -13.30
N LYS A 26 8.40 -12.78 -13.72
CA LYS A 26 7.58 -12.31 -14.84
C LYS A 26 6.23 -11.79 -14.30
N PRO A 27 6.10 -10.52 -13.93
CA PRO A 27 4.80 -9.98 -13.53
C PRO A 27 3.85 -9.86 -14.73
N LEU A 28 2.56 -10.11 -14.48
CA LEU A 28 1.44 -9.67 -15.31
C LEU A 28 0.61 -8.72 -14.48
N ILE A 29 0.45 -7.50 -14.94
CA ILE A 29 -0.37 -6.48 -14.29
C ILE A 29 -1.83 -6.64 -14.71
N TYR A 30 -2.74 -6.63 -13.72
CA TYR A 30 -4.18 -6.63 -13.89
C TYR A 30 -4.76 -5.41 -13.18
N ASP A 31 -5.39 -4.50 -13.91
CA ASP A 31 -5.87 -3.21 -13.37
C ASP A 31 -7.03 -2.68 -14.25
N ASP A 32 -8.04 -2.08 -13.64
CA ASP A 32 -9.18 -1.50 -14.36
C ASP A 32 -8.99 -0.02 -14.72
N LEU A 33 -7.84 0.54 -14.35
CA LEU A 33 -7.45 1.93 -14.58
C LEU A 33 -8.42 2.97 -13.97
N SER A 34 -9.27 2.56 -13.01
CA SER A 34 -10.25 3.46 -12.38
C SER A 34 -9.61 4.57 -11.53
N HIS A 35 -8.40 4.35 -11.00
CA HIS A 35 -7.61 5.31 -10.21
C HIS A 35 -6.15 5.45 -10.70
N SER A 36 -5.89 5.01 -11.91
CA SER A 36 -4.58 5.07 -12.56
C SER A 36 -4.75 5.31 -14.05
N SER A 37 -3.66 5.31 -14.82
CA SER A 37 -3.73 5.42 -16.27
C SER A 37 -2.82 4.38 -16.94
N ARG A 38 -3.06 4.11 -18.20
CA ARG A 38 -2.23 3.18 -18.98
C ARG A 38 -0.75 3.57 -19.02
N GLU A 39 -0.47 4.86 -18.97
CA GLU A 39 0.88 5.43 -18.95
C GLU A 39 1.63 5.10 -17.64
N MET A 40 0.90 4.84 -16.57
CA MET A 40 1.46 4.43 -15.28
C MET A 40 1.84 2.95 -15.24
N VAL A 41 1.48 2.14 -16.22
CA VAL A 41 1.94 0.75 -16.32
C VAL A 41 3.41 0.74 -16.73
N PRO A 42 4.32 0.10 -15.96
CA PRO A 42 5.73 0.06 -16.30
C PRO A 42 5.99 -0.53 -17.67
N ALA A 43 6.86 0.09 -18.45
CA ALA A 43 7.19 -0.37 -19.80
C ALA A 43 7.79 -1.79 -19.78
N GLY A 44 7.40 -2.61 -20.75
CA GLY A 44 7.90 -3.98 -20.91
C GLY A 44 7.27 -5.02 -19.97
N ILE A 45 6.27 -4.62 -19.16
CA ILE A 45 5.49 -5.54 -18.32
C ILE A 45 4.16 -5.85 -19.01
N ASP A 46 3.79 -7.13 -19.05
CA ASP A 46 2.51 -7.57 -19.58
C ASP A 46 1.34 -6.97 -18.77
N PHE A 47 0.29 -6.54 -19.47
CA PHE A 47 -0.86 -5.87 -18.88
C PHE A 47 -2.17 -6.42 -19.46
N VAL A 48 -3.12 -6.63 -18.56
CA VAL A 48 -4.52 -6.93 -18.90
C VAL A 48 -5.40 -5.93 -18.17
N GLU A 49 -6.24 -5.21 -18.93
CA GLU A 49 -7.25 -4.32 -18.36
C GLU A 49 -8.47 -5.12 -17.92
N GLY A 50 -8.86 -4.96 -16.63
CA GLY A 50 -10.01 -5.65 -16.07
C GLY A 50 -10.23 -5.33 -14.60
N GLY A 51 -11.50 -5.39 -14.17
CA GLY A 51 -11.91 -5.19 -12.78
C GLY A 51 -11.96 -6.51 -11.99
N LEU A 52 -11.81 -6.41 -10.66
CA LEU A 52 -11.85 -7.59 -9.78
C LEU A 52 -13.15 -8.38 -9.87
N GLN A 53 -14.26 -7.73 -10.25
CA GLN A 53 -15.56 -8.37 -10.41
C GLN A 53 -15.66 -9.25 -11.67
N ASP A 54 -14.73 -9.11 -12.63
CA ASP A 54 -14.69 -9.97 -13.81
C ASP A 54 -13.94 -11.28 -13.51
N ARG A 55 -14.62 -12.11 -12.71
CA ARG A 55 -14.14 -13.44 -12.33
C ARG A 55 -13.79 -14.30 -13.55
N ARG A 56 -14.58 -14.22 -14.62
CA ARG A 56 -14.34 -15.05 -15.83
C ARG A 56 -13.03 -14.68 -16.51
N LEU A 57 -12.72 -13.39 -16.61
CA LEU A 57 -11.44 -12.94 -17.16
C LEU A 57 -10.27 -13.39 -16.29
N LEU A 58 -10.40 -13.33 -14.96
CA LEU A 58 -9.38 -13.82 -14.03
C LEU A 58 -9.16 -15.33 -14.19
N GLU A 59 -10.23 -16.13 -14.24
CA GLU A 59 -10.16 -17.59 -14.48
C GLU A 59 -9.48 -17.88 -15.82
N GLN A 60 -9.86 -17.18 -16.89
CA GLN A 60 -9.25 -17.34 -18.22
C GLN A 60 -7.75 -17.03 -18.20
N ILE A 61 -7.31 -15.94 -17.53
CA ILE A 61 -5.90 -15.59 -17.38
C ILE A 61 -5.12 -16.74 -16.73
N PHE A 62 -5.65 -17.36 -15.67
CA PHE A 62 -5.02 -18.48 -14.99
C PHE A 62 -4.98 -19.74 -15.87
N GLU A 63 -6.09 -20.07 -16.54
CA GLU A 63 -6.16 -21.21 -17.46
C GLU A 63 -5.22 -21.08 -18.64
N ASP A 64 -5.13 -19.89 -19.27
CA ASP A 64 -4.23 -19.63 -20.39
C ASP A 64 -2.76 -19.77 -19.97
N ALA A 65 -2.41 -19.32 -18.77
CA ALA A 65 -1.07 -19.50 -18.23
C ALA A 65 -0.76 -21.00 -17.99
N CYS A 66 -1.70 -21.76 -17.48
CA CYS A 66 -1.53 -23.21 -17.34
C CYS A 66 -1.40 -23.91 -18.70
N ARG A 67 -2.23 -23.56 -19.69
CA ARG A 67 -2.19 -24.12 -21.05
C ARG A 67 -0.88 -23.80 -21.78
N SER A 68 -0.30 -22.63 -21.54
CA SER A 68 1.01 -22.24 -22.13
C SER A 68 2.22 -22.88 -21.42
N GLY A 69 2.01 -23.63 -20.34
CA GLY A 69 3.08 -24.24 -19.54
C GLY A 69 3.81 -23.26 -18.61
N GLU A 70 3.30 -22.04 -18.45
CA GLU A 70 3.83 -21.02 -17.53
C GLU A 70 2.78 -20.64 -16.46
N PRO A 71 2.38 -21.54 -15.55
CA PRO A 71 1.40 -21.23 -14.52
C PRO A 71 1.90 -20.13 -13.58
N PHE A 72 0.95 -19.37 -13.02
CA PHE A 72 1.28 -18.40 -11.99
C PHE A 72 1.77 -19.08 -10.71
N GLY A 73 2.85 -18.54 -10.14
CA GLY A 73 3.38 -18.99 -8.86
C GLY A 73 2.74 -18.32 -7.63
N GLY A 74 2.07 -17.19 -7.85
CA GLY A 74 1.38 -16.44 -6.79
C GLY A 74 0.66 -15.20 -7.31
N VAL A 75 -0.09 -14.56 -6.42
CA VAL A 75 -0.79 -13.29 -6.64
C VAL A 75 -0.30 -12.27 -5.61
N LEU A 76 0.00 -11.06 -6.07
CA LEU A 76 0.20 -9.88 -5.22
C LEU A 76 -1.00 -8.95 -5.43
N HIS A 77 -1.80 -8.76 -4.38
CA HIS A 77 -3.12 -8.13 -4.49
C HIS A 77 -3.14 -6.73 -3.90
N PHE A 78 -3.05 -5.71 -4.79
CA PHE A 78 -3.07 -4.29 -4.43
C PHE A 78 -4.37 -3.57 -4.84
N ALA A 79 -5.13 -4.12 -5.79
CA ALA A 79 -6.33 -3.48 -6.32
C ALA A 79 -7.35 -3.19 -5.21
N ALA A 80 -7.52 -1.90 -4.87
CA ALA A 80 -8.45 -1.44 -3.85
C ALA A 80 -8.67 0.07 -3.96
N PHE A 81 -9.84 0.55 -3.51
CA PHE A 81 -10.02 1.96 -3.15
C PHE A 81 -9.47 2.19 -1.74
N ILE A 82 -8.78 3.33 -1.52
CA ILE A 82 -7.97 3.58 -0.32
C ILE A 82 -8.38 4.82 0.48
N GLU A 83 -9.28 5.67 -0.05
CA GLU A 83 -9.66 6.96 0.53
C GLU A 83 -10.57 6.77 1.76
N ALA A 84 -10.00 6.84 2.97
CA ALA A 84 -10.75 6.63 4.22
C ALA A 84 -11.92 7.62 4.38
N ALA A 85 -11.74 8.88 4.00
CA ALA A 85 -12.81 9.89 4.07
C ALA A 85 -13.96 9.58 3.11
N GLU A 86 -13.68 9.26 1.83
CA GLU A 86 -14.71 8.87 0.87
C GLU A 86 -15.44 7.58 1.32
N SER A 87 -14.74 6.68 2.00
CA SER A 87 -15.35 5.43 2.49
C SER A 87 -16.48 5.67 3.49
N MET A 88 -16.46 6.79 4.21
CA MET A 88 -17.53 7.18 5.14
C MET A 88 -18.72 7.83 4.44
N GLU A 89 -18.55 8.28 3.20
CA GLU A 89 -19.63 8.84 2.38
C GLU A 89 -20.25 7.79 1.44
N LYS A 90 -19.41 6.85 0.94
CA LYS A 90 -19.79 5.83 -0.06
C LYS A 90 -19.31 4.43 0.35
N PRO A 91 -19.72 3.89 1.51
CA PRO A 91 -19.22 2.62 2.01
C PRO A 91 -19.49 1.44 1.05
N GLU A 92 -20.59 1.46 0.31
CA GLU A 92 -20.95 0.42 -0.66
C GLU A 92 -19.92 0.29 -1.80
N LYS A 93 -19.25 1.39 -2.20
CA LYS A 93 -18.17 1.39 -3.19
C LYS A 93 -17.00 0.55 -2.69
N TYR A 94 -16.62 0.73 -1.43
CA TYR A 94 -15.51 0.02 -0.79
C TYR A 94 -15.82 -1.45 -0.55
N PHE A 95 -16.98 -1.78 -0.01
CA PHE A 95 -17.37 -3.19 0.17
C PHE A 95 -17.52 -3.93 -1.15
N ARG A 96 -18.07 -3.29 -2.18
CA ARG A 96 -18.19 -3.91 -3.51
C ARG A 96 -16.82 -4.17 -4.14
N ASN A 97 -15.93 -3.20 -4.13
CA ASN A 97 -14.62 -3.35 -4.76
C ASN A 97 -13.65 -4.14 -3.88
N ASN A 98 -13.41 -3.68 -2.65
CA ASN A 98 -12.35 -4.24 -1.83
C ASN A 98 -12.74 -5.61 -1.25
N THR A 99 -13.99 -5.79 -0.81
CA THR A 99 -14.42 -7.06 -0.20
C THR A 99 -14.95 -8.03 -1.24
N ALA A 100 -16.01 -7.68 -1.99
CA ALA A 100 -16.58 -8.58 -2.97
C ALA A 100 -15.66 -8.83 -4.17
N GLY A 101 -14.88 -7.82 -4.61
CA GLY A 101 -13.85 -7.98 -5.63
C GLY A 101 -12.73 -8.93 -5.19
N THR A 102 -12.26 -8.83 -3.94
CA THR A 102 -11.29 -9.79 -3.37
C THR A 102 -11.88 -11.19 -3.35
N LEU A 103 -13.15 -11.37 -2.96
CA LEU A 103 -13.81 -12.69 -3.01
C LEU A 103 -13.82 -13.25 -4.44
N SER A 104 -14.15 -12.45 -5.44
CA SER A 104 -14.13 -12.84 -6.86
C SER A 104 -12.74 -13.33 -7.30
N LEU A 105 -11.67 -12.61 -6.92
CA LEU A 105 -10.30 -13.05 -7.16
C LEU A 105 -9.99 -14.39 -6.47
N LEU A 106 -10.36 -14.55 -5.21
CA LEU A 106 -10.14 -15.80 -4.45
C LEU A 106 -10.86 -16.97 -5.08
N GLU A 107 -12.09 -16.80 -5.54
CA GLU A 107 -12.85 -17.83 -6.26
C GLU A 107 -12.16 -18.23 -7.58
N ALA A 108 -11.67 -17.25 -8.37
CA ALA A 108 -10.91 -17.53 -9.57
C ALA A 108 -9.59 -18.27 -9.28
N MET A 109 -8.89 -17.89 -8.21
CA MET A 109 -7.69 -18.59 -7.75
C MET A 109 -7.99 -20.04 -7.34
N LEU A 110 -9.10 -20.29 -6.64
CA LEU A 110 -9.47 -21.64 -6.25
C LEU A 110 -9.86 -22.51 -7.45
N ALA A 111 -10.45 -21.93 -8.49
CA ALA A 111 -10.85 -22.63 -9.70
C ALA A 111 -9.67 -23.02 -10.59
N ALA A 112 -8.75 -22.11 -10.88
CA ALA A 112 -7.70 -22.29 -11.88
C ALA A 112 -6.34 -21.65 -11.52
N GLY A 113 -6.24 -20.93 -10.41
CA GLY A 113 -5.10 -20.08 -10.09
C GLY A 113 -4.08 -20.71 -9.13
N PRO A 114 -3.07 -19.94 -8.77
CA PRO A 114 -2.06 -20.33 -7.79
C PRO A 114 -2.65 -20.38 -6.37
N ARG A 115 -1.96 -21.10 -5.48
CA ARG A 115 -2.37 -21.28 -4.08
C ARG A 115 -1.63 -20.34 -3.11
N LYS A 116 -0.99 -19.27 -3.61
CA LYS A 116 -0.27 -18.27 -2.80
C LYS A 116 -0.76 -16.87 -3.11
N LEU A 117 -1.05 -16.09 -2.07
CA LEU A 117 -1.49 -14.71 -2.19
C LEU A 117 -0.81 -13.84 -1.13
N VAL A 118 -0.22 -12.71 -1.54
CA VAL A 118 0.17 -11.63 -0.63
C VAL A 118 -0.85 -10.51 -0.76
N PHE A 119 -1.45 -10.15 0.35
CA PHE A 119 -2.53 -9.18 0.44
C PHE A 119 -2.04 -7.85 0.99
N SER A 120 -2.30 -6.79 0.25
CA SER A 120 -2.16 -5.41 0.67
C SER A 120 -3.23 -5.07 1.70
N SER A 121 -2.90 -5.25 2.99
CA SER A 121 -3.74 -4.82 4.10
C SER A 121 -3.35 -3.42 4.59
N THR A 122 -3.82 -2.98 5.73
CA THR A 122 -3.67 -1.61 6.20
C THR A 122 -3.65 -1.51 7.72
N ALA A 123 -2.96 -0.50 8.27
CA ALA A 123 -3.06 -0.11 9.67
C ALA A 123 -4.48 0.33 10.08
N ALA A 124 -5.33 0.74 9.13
CA ALA A 124 -6.71 1.15 9.42
C ALA A 124 -7.58 0.04 10.03
N VAL A 125 -7.15 -1.23 9.98
CA VAL A 125 -7.83 -2.35 10.65
C VAL A 125 -7.77 -2.25 12.17
N TYR A 126 -6.81 -1.51 12.73
CA TYR A 126 -6.66 -1.33 14.17
C TYR A 126 -7.59 -0.24 14.75
N GLY A 127 -7.99 0.74 13.93
CA GLY A 127 -8.74 1.90 14.39
C GLY A 127 -7.93 2.77 15.36
N GLU A 128 -8.43 2.97 16.58
CA GLU A 128 -7.72 3.68 17.65
C GLU A 128 -6.98 2.67 18.54
N PRO A 129 -5.65 2.54 18.42
CA PRO A 129 -4.88 1.54 19.16
C PRO A 129 -4.71 1.93 20.62
N GLU A 130 -4.74 0.93 21.52
CA GLU A 130 -4.47 1.10 22.94
C GLU A 130 -2.98 1.10 23.29
N GLU A 131 -2.16 0.50 22.40
CA GLU A 131 -0.71 0.35 22.55
C GLU A 131 0.04 0.84 21.30
N VAL A 132 1.15 1.54 21.52
CA VAL A 132 2.03 2.05 20.46
C VAL A 132 3.49 1.80 20.88
N PRO A 133 4.33 1.20 20.02
CA PRO A 133 4.07 0.70 18.66
C PRO A 133 3.05 -0.44 18.61
N ILE A 134 2.21 -0.46 17.57
CA ILE A 134 1.07 -1.37 17.43
C ILE A 134 1.57 -2.77 17.03
N PRO A 135 1.35 -3.82 17.85
CA PRO A 135 1.69 -5.20 17.47
C PRO A 135 0.59 -5.84 16.60
N GLU A 136 0.89 -6.97 15.95
CA GLU A 136 -0.06 -7.64 15.05
C GLU A 136 -1.26 -8.29 15.75
N ASP A 137 -1.13 -8.59 17.04
CA ASP A 137 -2.18 -9.14 17.91
C ASP A 137 -3.02 -8.04 18.62
N ALA A 138 -2.75 -6.77 18.35
CA ALA A 138 -3.59 -5.67 18.80
C ALA A 138 -5.04 -5.85 18.33
N ARG A 139 -5.97 -5.33 19.12
CA ARG A 139 -7.40 -5.37 18.80
C ARG A 139 -7.69 -4.77 17.43
N LEU A 140 -8.48 -5.48 16.63
CA LEU A 140 -8.96 -5.02 15.33
C LEU A 140 -10.33 -4.37 15.48
N LEU A 141 -10.41 -3.06 15.32
CA LEU A 141 -11.64 -2.28 15.46
C LEU A 141 -11.62 -1.07 14.50
N PRO A 142 -11.78 -1.30 13.18
CA PRO A 142 -11.77 -0.22 12.20
C PRO A 142 -12.76 0.89 12.53
N THR A 143 -12.37 2.14 12.30
CA THR A 143 -13.23 3.32 12.51
C THR A 143 -13.83 3.86 11.21
N ASN A 144 -13.54 3.23 10.07
CA ASN A 144 -14.04 3.63 8.76
C ASN A 144 -14.28 2.41 7.85
N ALA A 145 -15.11 2.59 6.81
CA ALA A 145 -15.51 1.51 5.92
C ALA A 145 -14.35 0.97 5.05
N TYR A 146 -13.32 1.78 4.79
CA TYR A 146 -12.09 1.29 4.14
C TYR A 146 -11.38 0.25 5.01
N GLY A 147 -11.07 0.58 6.27
CA GLY A 147 -10.46 -0.36 7.21
C GLY A 147 -11.29 -1.62 7.41
N GLU A 148 -12.61 -1.48 7.56
CA GLU A 148 -13.54 -2.61 7.66
C GLU A 148 -13.51 -3.49 6.40
N SER A 149 -13.50 -2.91 5.20
CA SER A 149 -13.43 -3.67 3.94
C SER A 149 -12.15 -4.51 3.81
N LYS A 150 -11.03 -4.00 4.32
CA LYS A 150 -9.75 -4.72 4.38
C LYS A 150 -9.77 -5.82 5.44
N LEU A 151 -10.34 -5.56 6.61
CA LEU A 151 -10.47 -6.58 7.66
C LEU A 151 -11.38 -7.74 7.23
N LEU A 152 -12.48 -7.46 6.56
CA LEU A 152 -13.33 -8.50 5.98
C LEU A 152 -12.58 -9.36 4.94
N ALA A 153 -11.71 -8.74 4.13
CA ALA A 153 -10.85 -9.48 3.22
C ALA A 153 -9.85 -10.39 3.98
N GLU A 154 -9.24 -9.92 5.07
CA GLU A 154 -8.39 -10.78 5.92
C GLU A 154 -9.16 -11.97 6.51
N HIS A 155 -10.41 -11.77 6.95
CA HIS A 155 -11.27 -12.84 7.43
C HIS A 155 -11.58 -13.87 6.33
N MET A 156 -11.84 -13.42 5.10
CA MET A 156 -12.04 -14.34 3.97
C MET A 156 -10.77 -15.14 3.69
N LEU A 157 -9.58 -14.50 3.68
CA LEU A 157 -8.30 -15.19 3.50
C LEU A 157 -8.07 -16.29 4.54
N ASP A 158 -8.39 -16.00 5.81
CA ASP A 158 -8.28 -16.97 6.90
C ASP A 158 -9.20 -18.21 6.68
N TRP A 159 -10.44 -18.00 6.22
CA TRP A 159 -11.34 -19.09 5.87
C TRP A 159 -10.89 -19.86 4.63
N MET A 160 -10.37 -19.18 3.59
CA MET A 160 -9.85 -19.85 2.39
C MET A 160 -8.59 -20.68 2.71
N ASN A 161 -7.78 -20.22 3.64
CA ASN A 161 -6.65 -21.01 4.15
C ASN A 161 -7.13 -22.27 4.88
N LYS A 162 -8.03 -22.11 5.86
CA LYS A 162 -8.53 -23.23 6.70
C LYS A 162 -9.21 -24.33 5.89
N ILE A 163 -10.01 -23.97 4.89
CA ILE A 163 -10.86 -24.91 4.16
C ILE A 163 -10.21 -25.41 2.88
N HIS A 164 -9.49 -24.55 2.17
CA HIS A 164 -8.97 -24.83 0.83
C HIS A 164 -7.45 -24.90 0.75
N GLY A 165 -6.72 -24.63 1.87
CA GLY A 165 -5.26 -24.64 1.88
C GLY A 165 -4.63 -23.49 1.07
N LEU A 166 -5.36 -22.40 0.84
CA LEU A 166 -4.81 -21.19 0.23
C LEU A 166 -3.78 -20.57 1.18
N ARG A 167 -2.54 -20.48 0.78
CA ARG A 167 -1.49 -19.82 1.57
C ARG A 167 -1.56 -18.32 1.38
N TYR A 168 -1.46 -17.55 2.46
CA TYR A 168 -1.53 -16.10 2.34
C TYR A 168 -0.63 -15.35 3.33
N ALA A 169 -0.23 -14.14 2.92
CA ALA A 169 0.39 -13.16 3.78
C ALA A 169 -0.42 -11.85 3.73
N SER A 170 -0.93 -11.38 4.87
CA SER A 170 -1.52 -10.04 5.00
C SER A 170 -0.45 -9.08 5.51
N LEU A 171 -0.11 -8.09 4.71
CA LEU A 171 0.84 -7.06 5.07
C LEU A 171 0.09 -5.79 5.45
N ARG A 172 0.05 -5.48 6.75
CA ARG A 172 -0.60 -4.28 7.30
C ARG A 172 0.41 -3.16 7.35
N TYR A 173 0.40 -2.30 6.35
CA TYR A 173 1.32 -1.18 6.31
C TYR A 173 0.65 0.16 6.63
N PHE A 174 1.48 1.10 7.01
CA PHE A 174 1.13 2.43 7.46
C PHE A 174 1.21 3.41 6.28
N ASN A 175 1.78 4.58 6.44
CA ASN A 175 1.82 5.56 5.37
C ASN A 175 2.96 5.27 4.38
N VAL A 176 2.63 4.87 3.18
CA VAL A 176 3.64 4.62 2.13
C VAL A 176 4.04 5.93 1.48
N ALA A 177 5.34 6.14 1.29
CA ALA A 177 5.88 7.36 0.72
C ALA A 177 7.18 7.11 -0.05
N GLY A 178 7.76 8.16 -0.62
CA GLY A 178 8.98 8.07 -1.41
C GLY A 178 8.70 7.71 -2.87
N ALA A 179 9.76 7.44 -3.60
CA ALA A 179 9.70 6.97 -4.97
C ALA A 179 10.84 5.98 -5.23
N PRO A 180 10.65 4.90 -6.03
CA PRO A 180 11.70 3.95 -6.29
C PRO A 180 12.81 4.59 -7.14
N GLU A 181 14.06 4.35 -6.77
CA GLU A 181 15.24 4.71 -7.54
C GLU A 181 15.55 3.56 -8.51
N GLY A 182 15.54 3.83 -9.82
CA GLY A 182 15.92 2.88 -10.88
C GLY A 182 17.32 3.18 -11.43
N ASN A 183 17.83 2.31 -12.31
CA ASN A 183 19.13 2.49 -12.96
C ASN A 183 19.22 3.75 -13.84
N ASP A 184 18.10 4.28 -14.28
CA ASP A 184 17.92 5.47 -15.12
C ASP A 184 17.34 6.68 -14.35
N GLY A 185 17.30 6.59 -13.02
CA GLY A 185 16.73 7.57 -12.13
C GLY A 185 15.29 7.26 -11.71
N ILE A 186 14.67 8.16 -10.94
CA ILE A 186 13.31 8.01 -10.43
C ILE A 186 12.31 8.21 -11.59
N THR A 187 11.59 7.15 -11.95
CA THR A 187 10.66 7.15 -13.09
C THR A 187 9.20 7.05 -12.69
N ARG A 188 8.93 6.84 -11.38
CA ARG A 188 7.57 6.63 -10.88
C ARG A 188 7.48 7.03 -9.41
N GLY A 189 6.27 7.40 -8.97
CA GLY A 189 5.96 7.74 -7.57
C GLY A 189 4.47 7.91 -7.36
N GLU A 190 4.09 8.42 -6.20
CA GLU A 190 2.71 8.63 -5.84
C GLU A 190 2.05 9.72 -6.70
N ALA A 191 0.84 9.43 -7.21
CA ALA A 191 0.18 10.26 -8.22
C ALA A 191 -1.34 10.08 -8.20
N HIS A 192 -1.96 10.14 -7.03
CA HIS A 192 -3.41 10.03 -6.90
C HIS A 192 -4.14 11.30 -7.38
N GLU A 193 -5.34 11.13 -7.91
CA GLU A 193 -6.25 12.23 -8.25
C GLU A 193 -7.69 11.86 -7.81
N PRO A 194 -8.24 12.57 -6.81
CA PRO A 194 -7.61 13.63 -6.01
C PRO A 194 -6.54 13.10 -5.05
N GLU A 195 -5.52 13.92 -4.74
CA GLU A 195 -4.49 13.58 -3.76
C GLU A 195 -4.94 13.93 -2.34
N SER A 196 -4.71 13.03 -1.39
CA SER A 196 -5.10 13.20 0.02
C SER A 196 -3.97 12.95 1.02
N HIS A 197 -2.84 12.37 0.57
CA HIS A 197 -1.71 12.05 1.44
C HIS A 197 -0.83 13.25 1.74
N LEU A 198 -0.30 13.32 2.96
CA LEU A 198 0.41 14.50 3.48
C LEU A 198 1.65 14.84 2.64
N ILE A 199 2.52 13.86 2.36
CA ILE A 199 3.79 14.14 1.66
C ILE A 199 3.57 14.71 0.26
N PRO A 200 2.77 14.12 -0.64
CA PRO A 200 2.48 14.73 -1.93
C PRO A 200 1.87 16.14 -1.83
N LEU A 201 0.95 16.35 -0.87
CA LEU A 201 0.32 17.67 -0.67
C LEU A 201 1.32 18.73 -0.20
N VAL A 202 2.28 18.37 0.66
CA VAL A 202 3.38 19.25 1.10
C VAL A 202 4.30 19.58 -0.08
N LEU A 203 4.61 18.61 -0.93
CA LEU A 203 5.43 18.81 -2.13
C LEU A 203 4.73 19.64 -3.20
N ASP A 204 3.39 19.55 -3.32
CA ASP A 204 2.60 20.45 -4.16
C ASP A 204 2.72 21.92 -3.72
N VAL A 205 2.82 22.17 -2.41
CA VAL A 205 3.10 23.53 -1.90
C VAL A 205 4.49 24.00 -2.31
N ALA A 206 5.50 23.13 -2.22
CA ALA A 206 6.87 23.44 -2.65
C ALA A 206 6.95 23.76 -4.15
N LEU A 207 6.15 23.09 -5.00
CA LEU A 207 6.03 23.38 -6.44
C LEU A 207 5.16 24.60 -6.76
N GLY A 208 4.57 25.27 -5.75
CA GLY A 208 3.65 26.40 -5.97
C GLY A 208 2.27 26.00 -6.52
N ARG A 209 1.93 24.72 -6.54
CA ARG A 209 0.63 24.20 -6.97
C ARG A 209 -0.47 24.38 -5.92
N ARG A 210 -0.06 24.60 -4.65
CA ARG A 210 -0.90 24.94 -3.50
C ARG A 210 -0.34 26.14 -2.78
N ALA A 211 -1.21 26.98 -2.21
CA ALA A 211 -0.79 28.15 -1.43
C ALA A 211 -0.22 27.74 -0.07
N ALA A 212 -0.80 26.75 0.59
CA ALA A 212 -0.39 26.26 1.91
C ALA A 212 -0.80 24.81 2.13
N ILE A 213 -0.12 24.14 3.09
CA ILE A 213 -0.54 22.85 3.62
C ILE A 213 -1.46 23.04 4.84
N LYS A 214 -2.49 22.22 4.97
CA LYS A 214 -3.39 22.25 6.13
C LYS A 214 -2.91 21.29 7.21
N ILE A 215 -2.75 21.82 8.44
CA ILE A 215 -2.49 21.03 9.64
C ILE A 215 -3.82 20.84 10.38
N TYR A 216 -4.27 19.59 10.52
CA TYR A 216 -5.54 19.25 11.14
C TYR A 216 -5.35 18.92 12.63
N GLY A 217 -5.46 19.94 13.48
CA GLY A 217 -5.27 19.89 14.94
C GLY A 217 -3.82 20.12 15.35
N ASP A 218 -3.67 20.91 16.42
CA ASP A 218 -2.41 21.24 17.10
C ASP A 218 -2.47 20.97 18.61
N ASP A 219 -3.50 20.26 19.03
CA ASP A 219 -3.83 20.00 20.45
C ASP A 219 -3.85 18.48 20.76
N TYR A 220 -3.25 17.62 19.89
CA TYR A 220 -3.04 16.21 20.18
C TYR A 220 -2.05 16.02 21.34
N PRO A 221 -2.18 14.91 22.13
CA PRO A 221 -1.24 14.61 23.22
C PRO A 221 0.10 14.09 22.68
N THR A 222 0.77 14.89 21.85
CA THR A 222 2.06 14.65 21.21
C THR A 222 3.01 15.81 21.52
N THR A 223 4.29 15.68 21.19
CA THR A 223 5.31 16.67 21.59
C THR A 223 5.05 18.06 20.98
N ASP A 224 4.55 18.12 19.75
CA ASP A 224 4.29 19.38 19.03
C ASP A 224 2.78 19.66 18.80
N GLY A 225 1.92 18.82 19.39
CA GLY A 225 0.47 18.95 19.28
C GLY A 225 -0.11 18.40 17.97
N THR A 226 0.70 17.99 16.99
CA THR A 226 0.20 17.42 15.73
C THR A 226 0.21 15.89 15.76
N CYS A 227 -0.61 15.24 14.91
CA CYS A 227 -0.67 13.78 14.90
C CYS A 227 0.62 13.15 14.35
N ILE A 228 0.93 11.96 14.84
CA ILE A 228 2.14 11.19 14.48
C ILE A 228 1.75 10.01 13.58
N ARG A 229 2.49 9.82 12.49
CA ARG A 229 2.32 8.72 11.54
C ARG A 229 3.65 8.04 11.25
N ASP A 230 3.59 6.74 10.97
CA ASP A 230 4.73 5.95 10.54
C ASP A 230 4.79 5.96 9.00
N TYR A 231 5.94 6.33 8.46
CA TYR A 231 6.17 6.40 7.02
C TYR A 231 7.12 5.30 6.59
N ILE A 232 6.69 4.48 5.64
CA ILE A 232 7.49 3.43 5.02
C ILE A 232 7.82 3.80 3.57
N HIS A 233 9.07 3.65 3.18
CA HIS A 233 9.48 3.87 1.79
C HIS A 233 8.92 2.78 0.87
N VAL A 234 8.41 3.17 -0.28
CA VAL A 234 7.76 2.25 -1.23
C VAL A 234 8.69 1.12 -1.71
N SER A 235 10.00 1.37 -1.83
CA SER A 235 10.98 0.33 -2.19
C SER A 235 11.16 -0.71 -1.09
N ASP A 236 11.18 -0.30 0.18
CA ASP A 236 11.27 -1.23 1.31
C ASP A 236 9.99 -2.05 1.45
N LEU A 237 8.84 -1.43 1.15
CA LEU A 237 7.57 -2.13 1.07
C LEU A 237 7.56 -3.15 -0.08
N ALA A 238 8.12 -2.82 -1.24
CA ALA A 238 8.23 -3.75 -2.36
C ALA A 238 9.08 -4.97 -1.99
N ASP A 239 10.22 -4.76 -1.34
CA ASP A 239 11.08 -5.86 -0.84
C ASP A 239 10.31 -6.75 0.15
N ALA A 240 9.51 -6.17 1.07
CA ALA A 240 8.68 -6.94 2.00
C ALA A 240 7.66 -7.84 1.29
N HIS A 241 7.03 -7.38 0.21
CA HIS A 241 6.09 -8.20 -0.57
C HIS A 241 6.76 -9.41 -1.22
N LEU A 242 7.96 -9.24 -1.76
CA LEU A 242 8.72 -10.34 -2.35
C LEU A 242 9.17 -11.35 -1.27
N LEU A 243 9.63 -10.86 -0.13
CA LEU A 243 9.99 -11.71 1.01
C LEU A 243 8.79 -12.49 1.53
N ALA A 244 7.62 -11.85 1.64
CA ALA A 244 6.38 -12.50 2.06
C ALA A 244 5.94 -13.59 1.07
N LEU A 245 5.99 -13.30 -0.26
CA LEU A 245 5.67 -14.29 -1.28
C LEU A 245 6.58 -15.53 -1.18
N ASN A 246 7.88 -15.32 -0.97
CA ASN A 246 8.85 -16.40 -0.81
C ASN A 246 8.61 -17.18 0.49
N ALA A 247 8.27 -16.50 1.60
CA ALA A 247 7.99 -17.14 2.88
C ALA A 247 6.77 -18.09 2.80
N LEU A 248 5.81 -17.84 1.91
CA LEU A 248 4.67 -18.73 1.67
C LEU A 248 5.05 -20.09 1.04
N GLU A 249 6.31 -20.35 0.72
CA GLU A 249 6.78 -21.72 0.44
C GLU A 249 6.76 -22.61 1.69
N ASN A 250 7.01 -22.02 2.86
CA ASN A 250 7.16 -22.72 4.14
C ASN A 250 6.09 -22.34 5.18
N HIS A 251 5.28 -21.33 4.92
CA HIS A 251 4.23 -20.86 5.82
C HIS A 251 2.87 -20.89 5.11
N ASP A 252 1.86 -21.38 5.82
CA ASP A 252 0.49 -21.39 5.30
C ASP A 252 -0.20 -20.04 5.50
N ARG A 253 0.18 -19.30 6.55
CA ARG A 253 -0.44 -18.06 6.94
C ARG A 253 0.58 -17.13 7.61
N MET A 254 0.60 -15.86 7.19
CA MET A 254 1.39 -14.80 7.83
C MET A 254 0.58 -13.52 7.94
N ILE A 255 0.75 -12.78 9.01
CA ILE A 255 0.27 -11.41 9.17
C ILE A 255 1.43 -10.61 9.73
N CYS A 256 1.85 -9.54 9.06
CA CYS A 256 2.96 -8.69 9.48
C CYS A 256 2.60 -7.22 9.34
N ASN A 257 2.96 -6.43 10.35
CA ASN A 257 2.99 -4.98 10.25
C ASN A 257 4.25 -4.52 9.53
N LEU A 258 4.11 -3.49 8.71
CA LEU A 258 5.21 -2.88 7.99
C LEU A 258 5.20 -1.36 8.18
N GLY A 259 6.20 -0.87 8.88
CA GLY A 259 6.49 0.53 9.14
C GLY A 259 7.94 0.69 9.56
N ASN A 260 8.39 1.91 9.73
CA ASN A 260 9.75 2.18 10.23
C ASN A 260 9.90 1.93 11.73
N GLY A 261 8.77 1.74 12.45
CA GLY A 261 8.77 1.65 13.93
C GLY A 261 9.09 2.98 14.61
N ARG A 262 9.24 4.04 13.83
CA ARG A 262 9.42 5.43 14.27
C ARG A 262 8.35 6.29 13.61
N GLY A 263 7.58 6.99 14.44
CA GLY A 263 6.60 7.95 13.97
C GLY A 263 7.21 9.32 13.71
N PHE A 264 6.60 10.04 12.79
CA PHE A 264 6.91 11.45 12.51
C PHE A 264 5.62 12.27 12.60
N SER A 265 5.70 13.43 13.26
CA SER A 265 4.59 14.35 13.35
C SER A 265 4.34 15.09 12.03
N VAL A 266 3.16 15.68 11.87
CA VAL A 266 2.87 16.52 10.69
C VAL A 266 3.87 17.69 10.61
N GLN A 267 4.22 18.28 11.75
CA GLN A 267 5.19 19.37 11.80
C GLN A 267 6.59 18.89 11.38
N GLU A 268 7.05 17.73 11.85
CA GLU A 268 8.33 17.14 11.44
C GLU A 268 8.38 16.88 9.93
N VAL A 269 7.28 16.41 9.31
CA VAL A 269 7.19 16.22 7.85
C VAL A 269 7.33 17.55 7.11
N ILE A 270 6.66 18.61 7.57
CA ILE A 270 6.75 19.94 6.96
C ILE A 270 8.18 20.51 7.08
N GLU A 271 8.81 20.38 8.25
CA GLU A 271 10.18 20.85 8.46
C GLU A 271 11.21 20.07 7.61
N SER A 272 11.05 18.75 7.53
CA SER A 272 11.87 17.92 6.65
C SER A 272 11.68 18.32 5.18
N ALA A 273 10.45 18.55 4.73
CA ALA A 273 10.18 18.99 3.39
C ALA A 273 10.80 20.37 3.07
N ARG A 274 10.79 21.31 4.03
CA ARG A 274 11.50 22.61 3.90
C ARG A 274 13.01 22.42 3.69
N ARG A 275 13.63 21.50 4.46
CA ARG A 275 15.07 21.22 4.30
C ARG A 275 15.38 20.58 2.94
N VAL A 276 14.58 19.57 2.55
CA VAL A 276 14.82 18.80 1.32
C VAL A 276 14.55 19.61 0.07
N THR A 277 13.47 20.39 0.04
CA THR A 277 13.08 21.15 -1.16
C THR A 277 13.74 22.51 -1.27
N GLY A 278 14.17 23.10 -0.14
CA GLY A 278 14.64 24.48 -0.06
C GLY A 278 13.53 25.55 -0.18
N HIS A 279 12.25 25.13 -0.08
CA HIS A 279 11.09 26.03 -0.19
C HIS A 279 10.43 26.32 1.15
N PRO A 280 9.81 27.50 1.35
CA PRO A 280 9.28 27.93 2.65
C PRO A 280 8.01 27.24 3.10
N ILE A 281 7.34 26.44 2.35
CA ILE A 281 6.11 25.66 2.60
C ILE A 281 5.21 26.28 3.69
N PRO A 282 4.32 27.23 3.35
CA PRO A 282 3.35 27.81 4.26
C PRO A 282 2.38 26.75 4.80
N ALA A 283 1.96 26.89 6.07
CA ALA A 283 1.04 25.97 6.72
C ALA A 283 -0.11 26.73 7.40
N GLU A 284 -1.32 26.17 7.37
CA GLU A 284 -2.53 26.71 7.97
C GLU A 284 -3.12 25.71 8.94
N LEU A 285 -3.48 26.20 10.15
CA LEU A 285 -4.10 25.36 11.17
C LEU A 285 -5.60 25.24 10.91
N HIS A 286 -6.09 24.00 11.00
CA HIS A 286 -7.51 23.62 10.88
C HIS A 286 -7.95 22.75 12.06
N PRO A 287 -9.26 22.67 12.36
CA PRO A 287 -9.80 21.75 13.38
C PRO A 287 -9.40 20.30 13.09
N ARG A 288 -9.27 19.47 14.14
CA ARG A 288 -9.04 18.03 14.01
C ARG A 288 -10.04 17.37 13.07
N ARG A 289 -9.57 16.37 12.32
CA ARG A 289 -10.48 15.48 11.59
C ARG A 289 -11.15 14.51 12.59
N PRO A 290 -12.47 14.31 12.52
CA PRO A 290 -13.14 13.32 13.38
C PRO A 290 -12.55 11.92 13.19
N GLY A 291 -12.24 11.23 14.31
CA GLY A 291 -11.73 9.86 14.29
C GLY A 291 -10.27 9.72 13.84
N ASP A 292 -9.49 10.82 13.80
CA ASP A 292 -8.06 10.76 13.45
C ASP A 292 -7.24 10.46 14.72
N PRO A 293 -6.58 9.29 14.86
CA PRO A 293 -5.81 8.94 16.06
C PRO A 293 -4.60 9.85 16.24
N ALA A 294 -4.23 10.11 17.50
CA ALA A 294 -3.06 10.92 17.82
C ALA A 294 -1.75 10.29 17.29
N VAL A 295 -1.59 8.97 17.45
CA VAL A 295 -0.36 8.25 17.10
C VAL A 295 -0.69 6.93 16.42
N LEU A 296 -0.12 6.71 15.24
CA LEU A 296 -0.15 5.42 14.53
C LEU A 296 1.27 5.05 14.11
N VAL A 297 1.88 4.11 14.84
CA VAL A 297 3.26 3.63 14.61
C VAL A 297 3.27 2.10 14.71
N ALA A 298 3.91 1.44 13.75
CA ALA A 298 3.99 -0.01 13.67
C ALA A 298 5.00 -0.59 14.64
N SER A 299 4.71 -1.75 15.23
CA SER A 299 5.76 -2.70 15.59
C SER A 299 6.05 -3.59 14.39
N SER A 300 7.24 -3.47 13.78
CA SER A 300 7.67 -4.28 12.62
C SER A 300 8.60 -5.44 13.02
N GLU A 301 8.74 -5.72 14.32
CA GLU A 301 9.63 -6.77 14.84
C GLU A 301 9.34 -8.15 14.25
N LYS A 302 8.06 -8.45 14.02
CA LYS A 302 7.65 -9.73 13.42
C LYS A 302 8.12 -9.84 11.98
N ALA A 303 7.96 -8.79 11.17
CA ALA A 303 8.45 -8.77 9.79
C ALA A 303 9.98 -8.93 9.73
N VAL A 304 10.71 -8.26 10.60
CA VAL A 304 12.18 -8.44 10.73
C VAL A 304 12.55 -9.88 11.09
N ARG A 305 11.88 -10.47 12.08
CA ARG A 305 12.19 -11.83 12.56
C ARG A 305 11.77 -12.92 11.58
N GLU A 306 10.57 -12.84 11.01
CA GLU A 306 9.97 -13.94 10.23
C GLU A 306 10.24 -13.83 8.73
N LEU A 307 10.35 -12.60 8.19
CA LEU A 307 10.68 -12.37 6.79
C LEU A 307 12.16 -12.05 6.55
N GLY A 308 12.92 -11.74 7.59
CA GLY A 308 14.26 -11.17 7.45
C GLY A 308 14.26 -9.78 6.81
N TRP A 309 13.11 -9.08 6.89
CA TRP A 309 12.94 -7.76 6.29
C TRP A 309 13.84 -6.72 6.96
N LYS A 310 14.49 -5.89 6.16
CA LYS A 310 15.40 -4.83 6.62
C LYS A 310 15.15 -3.58 5.82
N PRO A 311 14.36 -2.62 6.35
CA PRO A 311 14.12 -1.35 5.68
C PRO A 311 15.45 -0.58 5.53
N ARG A 312 15.65 0.03 4.37
CA ARG A 312 16.84 0.83 4.03
C ARG A 312 16.62 2.32 4.23
N TYR A 313 15.41 2.77 3.95
CA TYR A 313 15.01 4.18 4.01
C TYR A 313 14.27 4.45 5.32
N THR A 314 15.02 4.66 6.40
CA THR A 314 14.46 4.94 7.73
C THR A 314 14.50 6.43 8.10
N ASP A 315 15.23 7.22 7.33
CA ASP A 315 15.33 8.67 7.50
C ASP A 315 14.23 9.39 6.69
N LEU A 316 13.53 10.34 7.34
CA LEU A 316 12.44 11.08 6.70
C LEU A 316 12.92 11.98 5.56
N ASP A 317 14.11 12.58 5.70
CA ASP A 317 14.68 13.43 4.66
C ASP A 317 15.02 12.63 3.40
N GLU A 318 15.46 11.36 3.53
CA GLU A 318 15.67 10.45 2.40
C GLU A 318 14.36 10.06 1.71
N ILE A 319 13.33 9.72 2.49
CA ILE A 319 11.99 9.40 1.95
C ILE A 319 11.45 10.59 1.16
N LEU A 320 11.52 11.80 1.75
CA LEU A 320 11.07 13.03 1.10
C LEU A 320 11.91 13.41 -0.12
N ARG A 321 13.23 13.18 -0.10
CA ARG A 321 14.12 13.45 -1.26
C ARG A 321 13.67 12.66 -2.48
N THR A 322 13.44 11.35 -2.35
CA THR A 322 12.99 10.52 -3.47
C THR A 322 11.60 10.93 -3.98
N ALA A 323 10.67 11.26 -3.05
CA ALA A 323 9.35 11.78 -3.41
C ALA A 323 9.44 13.12 -4.14
N TRP A 324 10.34 14.03 -3.68
CA TRP A 324 10.56 15.34 -4.30
C TRP A 324 11.12 15.23 -5.71
N GLU A 325 12.13 14.40 -5.93
CA GLU A 325 12.73 14.17 -7.25
C GLU A 325 11.69 13.62 -8.26
N TRP A 326 10.78 12.77 -7.81
CA TRP A 326 9.66 12.34 -8.63
C TRP A 326 8.68 13.49 -8.92
N HIS A 327 8.28 14.23 -7.89
CA HIS A 327 7.32 15.34 -8.03
C HIS A 327 7.79 16.38 -9.04
N GLN A 328 9.09 16.75 -9.01
CA GLN A 328 9.69 17.67 -9.97
C GLN A 328 9.70 17.16 -11.43
N LYS A 329 9.74 15.83 -11.63
CA LYS A 329 9.73 15.23 -12.97
C LYS A 329 8.32 15.08 -13.52
N ARG A 330 7.34 14.93 -12.65
CA ARG A 330 5.94 14.74 -13.04
C ARG A 330 5.30 16.05 -13.48
N TYR A 331 5.66 17.15 -12.89
CA TYR A 331 5.06 18.47 -13.08
C TYR A 331 6.07 19.51 -13.58
#